data_b671f551d50dfa6cd28e9568797c2ed3
#
_entry.id   b671f551d50dfa6cd28e9568797c2ed3
#
_cell.length_a   1.000
_cell.length_b   1.000
_cell.length_c   1.000
_cell.angle_alpha   90.00
_cell.angle_beta   90.00
_cell.angle_gamma   90.00
#
_symmetry.space_group_name_H-M   'P 1'
#
loop_
_entity.id
_entity.type
_entity.pdbx_description
1 polymer ?
#
loop_
_entity_poly.entity_id
_entity_poly.type
_entity_poly.pdbx_seq_one_letter_code
_entity_poly.pdbx_strand_id
1 'polypeptide(L)'
;MLWKSIIAVALGAALGALLRWQLSAWLNASFPPIPPGTLLSNLIGGYVVGIAIAVFATSTLPVEWRLFVITGFCGGLTTFSTFSAELVTLLQQGRAMWALAAAGVHLAGSIAMTFAGIATVFLARKLAS
;
A
#
# COMPACT_ATOMS: atom_id res chain seq x y z
N MET A 1 -24.55 -5.65 10.89
CA MET A 1 -23.47 -5.18 11.78
C MET A 1 -22.17 -5.90 11.49
N LEU A 2 -21.80 -6.92 12.24
CA LEU A 2 -20.53 -7.64 12.00
C LEU A 2 -20.40 -8.19 10.58
N TRP A 3 -21.45 -8.74 10.00
CA TRP A 3 -21.43 -9.26 8.63
C TRP A 3 -21.13 -8.17 7.57
N LYS A 4 -21.62 -6.94 7.77
CA LYS A 4 -21.28 -5.81 6.87
C LYS A 4 -19.80 -5.48 6.91
N SER A 5 -19.23 -5.48 8.10
CA SER A 5 -17.78 -5.26 8.29
C SER A 5 -16.95 -6.37 7.63
N ILE A 6 -17.35 -7.63 7.77
CA ILE A 6 -16.71 -8.78 7.12
C ILE A 6 -16.75 -8.64 5.60
N ILE A 7 -17.91 -8.31 5.04
CA ILE A 7 -18.06 -8.11 3.58
C ILE A 7 -17.21 -6.94 3.10
N ALA A 8 -17.21 -5.81 3.82
CA ALA A 8 -16.39 -4.64 3.47
C ALA A 8 -14.90 -5.00 3.41
N VAL A 9 -14.39 -5.67 4.43
CA VAL A 9 -12.99 -6.13 4.47
C VAL A 9 -12.71 -7.13 3.33
N ALA A 10 -13.57 -8.12 3.14
CA ALA A 10 -13.37 -9.16 2.13
C ALA A 10 -13.34 -8.58 0.70
N LEU A 11 -14.30 -7.71 0.36
CA LEU A 11 -14.34 -7.07 -0.95
C LEU A 11 -13.14 -6.15 -1.18
N GLY A 12 -12.81 -5.32 -0.19
CA GLY A 12 -11.64 -4.45 -0.27
C GLY A 12 -10.35 -5.26 -0.44
N ALA A 13 -10.17 -6.32 0.34
CA ALA A 13 -9.00 -7.19 0.28
C ALA A 13 -8.88 -7.91 -1.06
N ALA A 14 -9.99 -8.41 -1.62
CA ALA A 14 -10.00 -9.03 -2.93
C ALA A 14 -9.54 -8.06 -4.02
N LEU A 15 -10.07 -6.83 -4.04
CA LEU A 15 -9.67 -5.80 -5.00
C LEU A 15 -8.20 -5.41 -4.84
N GLY A 16 -7.75 -5.20 -3.62
CA GLY A 16 -6.35 -4.85 -3.33
C GLY A 16 -5.38 -5.97 -3.75
N ALA A 17 -5.70 -7.21 -3.41
CA ALA A 17 -4.87 -8.37 -3.76
C ALA A 17 -4.81 -8.61 -5.27
N LEU A 18 -5.94 -8.44 -5.99
CA LEU A 18 -5.99 -8.54 -7.44
C LEU A 18 -5.15 -7.45 -8.12
N LEU A 19 -5.25 -6.22 -7.64
CA LEU A 19 -4.43 -5.12 -8.17
C LEU A 19 -2.93 -5.39 -7.93
N ARG A 20 -2.54 -5.81 -6.73
CA ARG A 20 -1.15 -6.17 -6.42
C ARG A 20 -0.65 -7.29 -7.32
N TRP A 21 -1.43 -8.35 -7.49
CA TRP A 21 -1.08 -9.45 -8.39
C TRP A 21 -0.86 -8.96 -9.82
N GLN A 22 -1.75 -8.12 -10.33
CA GLN A 22 -1.65 -7.57 -11.69
C GLN A 22 -0.43 -6.68 -11.86
N LEU A 23 -0.15 -5.78 -10.89
CA LEU A 23 1.05 -4.94 -10.91
C LEU A 23 2.34 -5.78 -10.89
N SER A 24 2.36 -6.82 -10.09
CA SER A 24 3.50 -7.75 -10.03
C SER A 24 3.69 -8.49 -11.35
N ALA A 25 2.61 -8.98 -11.96
CA ALA A 25 2.65 -9.69 -13.23
C ALA A 25 3.16 -8.79 -14.38
N TRP A 26 2.80 -7.52 -14.38
CA TRP A 26 3.20 -6.60 -15.44
C TRP A 26 4.59 -6.03 -15.27
N LEU A 27 5.03 -5.77 -14.04
CA LEU A 27 6.17 -4.90 -13.78
C LEU A 27 7.39 -5.58 -13.17
N ASN A 28 7.22 -6.66 -12.40
CA ASN A 28 8.32 -7.21 -11.61
C ASN A 28 9.51 -7.68 -12.44
N ALA A 29 9.26 -8.20 -13.65
CA ALA A 29 10.32 -8.65 -14.54
C ALA A 29 11.17 -7.51 -15.12
N SER A 30 10.70 -6.26 -15.07
CA SER A 30 11.41 -5.12 -15.67
C SER A 30 12.64 -4.68 -14.87
N PHE A 31 12.66 -4.91 -13.56
CA PHE A 31 13.80 -4.62 -12.71
C PHE A 31 13.91 -5.61 -11.54
N PRO A 32 14.47 -6.80 -11.78
CA PRO A 32 14.50 -7.89 -10.79
C PRO A 32 15.14 -7.56 -9.43
N PRO A 33 16.19 -6.69 -9.31
CA PRO A 33 16.77 -6.36 -8.01
C PRO A 33 15.81 -5.68 -7.04
N ILE A 34 14.92 -4.83 -7.55
CA ILE A 34 13.84 -4.21 -6.77
C ILE A 34 12.58 -4.32 -7.63
N PRO A 35 11.79 -5.41 -7.48
CA PRO A 35 10.63 -5.65 -8.33
C PRO A 35 9.62 -4.49 -8.27
N PRO A 36 9.42 -3.77 -9.41
CA PRO A 36 8.68 -2.51 -9.39
C PRO A 36 7.19 -2.69 -9.08
N GLY A 37 6.60 -3.83 -9.40
CA GLY A 37 5.21 -4.10 -9.10
C GLY A 37 4.97 -4.24 -7.59
N THR A 38 5.86 -4.91 -6.87
CA THR A 38 5.83 -5.03 -5.41
C THR A 38 6.03 -3.66 -4.76
N LEU A 39 7.02 -2.91 -5.22
CA LEU A 39 7.29 -1.56 -4.72
C LEU A 39 6.10 -0.63 -4.96
N LEU A 40 5.58 -0.59 -6.18
CA LEU A 40 4.47 0.28 -6.55
C LEU A 40 3.20 -0.05 -5.75
N SER A 41 2.92 -1.33 -5.50
CA SER A 41 1.81 -1.75 -4.65
C SER A 41 1.91 -1.17 -3.25
N ASN A 42 3.10 -1.22 -2.64
CA ASN A 42 3.33 -0.65 -1.32
C ASN A 42 3.26 0.89 -1.33
N LEU A 43 3.79 1.55 -2.35
CA LEU A 43 3.73 3.01 -2.49
C LEU A 43 2.29 3.52 -2.69
N ILE A 44 1.52 2.89 -3.57
CA ILE A 44 0.11 3.23 -3.79
C ILE A 44 -0.70 3.00 -2.51
N GLY A 45 -0.50 1.85 -1.86
CA GLY A 45 -1.16 1.54 -0.59
C GLY A 45 -0.84 2.55 0.51
N GLY A 46 0.42 2.98 0.61
CA GLY A 46 0.85 4.05 1.52
C GLY A 46 0.14 5.37 1.24
N TYR A 47 0.06 5.77 -0.03
CA TYR A 47 -0.64 6.99 -0.44
C TYR A 47 -2.14 6.92 -0.11
N VAL A 48 -2.80 5.84 -0.48
CA VAL A 48 -4.24 5.64 -0.21
C VAL A 48 -4.54 5.61 1.28
N VAL A 49 -3.69 4.95 2.09
CA VAL A 49 -3.85 4.93 3.54
C VAL A 49 -3.70 6.34 4.14
N GLY A 50 -2.78 7.15 3.63
CA GLY A 50 -2.61 8.53 4.03
C GLY A 50 -3.85 9.38 3.76
N ILE A 51 -4.42 9.28 2.55
CA ILE A 51 -5.70 9.92 2.20
C ILE A 51 -6.80 9.43 3.15
N ALA A 52 -6.93 8.13 3.34
CA ALA A 52 -7.97 7.55 4.17
C ALA A 52 -7.90 8.01 5.62
N ILE A 53 -6.72 8.03 6.22
CA ILE A 53 -6.51 8.54 7.59
C ILE A 53 -7.02 9.98 7.70
N ALA A 54 -6.62 10.86 6.78
CA ALA A 54 -7.01 12.27 6.81
C ALA A 54 -8.51 12.48 6.56
N VAL A 55 -9.11 11.72 5.64
CA VAL A 55 -10.55 11.80 5.34
C VAL A 55 -11.38 11.28 6.50
N PHE A 56 -11.05 10.09 7.01
CA PHE A 56 -11.84 9.46 8.07
C PHE A 56 -11.66 10.08 9.44
N ALA A 57 -10.61 10.89 9.67
CA ALA A 57 -10.43 11.63 10.92
C ALA A 57 -11.59 12.59 11.24
N THR A 58 -12.23 13.13 10.20
CA THR A 58 -13.32 14.11 10.33
C THR A 58 -14.62 13.66 9.64
N SER A 59 -14.68 12.43 9.18
CA SER A 59 -15.81 11.89 8.44
C SER A 59 -16.86 11.30 9.37
N THR A 60 -18.12 11.47 8.99
CA THR A 60 -19.29 10.81 9.61
C THR A 60 -19.71 9.54 8.86
N LEU A 61 -18.92 9.12 7.88
CA LEU A 61 -19.21 7.90 7.11
C LEU A 61 -19.23 6.65 8.01
N PRO A 62 -20.08 5.67 7.67
CA PRO A 62 -20.09 4.39 8.37
C PRO A 62 -18.71 3.73 8.45
N VAL A 63 -18.45 3.02 9.55
CA VAL A 63 -17.15 2.37 9.81
C VAL A 63 -16.77 1.36 8.71
N GLU A 64 -17.74 0.80 8.01
CA GLU A 64 -17.54 -0.14 6.93
C GLU A 64 -16.71 0.45 5.78
N TRP A 65 -16.84 1.75 5.49
CA TRP A 65 -16.00 2.43 4.50
C TRP A 65 -14.53 2.49 4.91
N ARG A 66 -14.28 2.75 6.19
CA ARG A 66 -12.91 2.72 6.73
C ARG A 66 -12.32 1.32 6.65
N LEU A 67 -13.11 0.32 7.02
CA LEU A 67 -12.70 -1.09 6.95
C LEU A 67 -12.46 -1.54 5.50
N PHE A 68 -13.32 -1.13 4.57
CA PHE A 68 -13.15 -1.43 3.15
C PHE A 68 -11.84 -0.86 2.59
N VAL A 69 -11.56 0.43 2.84
CA VAL A 69 -10.41 1.12 2.26
C VAL A 69 -9.12 0.72 2.97
N ILE A 70 -9.06 0.83 4.30
CA ILE A 70 -7.81 0.66 5.05
C ILE A 70 -7.52 -0.82 5.27
N THR A 71 -8.40 -1.52 5.96
CA THR A 71 -8.17 -2.94 6.33
C THR A 71 -8.25 -3.84 5.12
N GLY A 72 -9.26 -3.65 4.26
CA GLY A 72 -9.46 -4.44 3.07
C GLY A 72 -8.51 -4.05 1.95
N PHE A 73 -8.79 -2.96 1.24
CA PHE A 73 -8.09 -2.60 0.02
C PHE A 73 -6.59 -2.37 0.24
N CYS A 74 -6.20 -1.47 1.15
CA CYS A 74 -4.79 -1.23 1.44
C CYS A 74 -4.11 -2.47 2.03
N GLY A 75 -4.78 -3.20 2.92
CA GLY A 75 -4.27 -4.45 3.49
C GLY A 75 -4.04 -5.55 2.44
N GLY A 76 -4.89 -5.67 1.44
CA GLY A 76 -4.74 -6.61 0.33
C GLY A 76 -3.71 -6.15 -0.71
N LEU A 77 -3.63 -4.84 -0.95
CA LEU A 77 -2.71 -4.26 -1.94
C LEU A 77 -1.26 -4.26 -1.46
N THR A 78 -1.01 -3.87 -0.21
CA THR A 78 0.34 -3.81 0.36
C THR A 78 0.82 -5.19 0.78
N THR A 79 2.14 -5.39 0.77
CA THR A 79 2.71 -6.68 1.16
C THR A 79 4.07 -6.52 1.82
N PHE A 80 4.16 -6.96 3.05
CA PHE A 80 5.43 -7.12 3.74
C PHE A 80 6.07 -8.48 3.44
N SER A 81 5.27 -9.54 3.30
CA SER A 81 5.76 -10.89 3.09
C SER A 81 6.48 -11.07 1.74
N THR A 82 5.91 -10.55 0.65
CA THR A 82 6.58 -10.58 -0.66
C THR A 82 7.86 -9.77 -0.64
N PHE A 83 7.83 -8.57 -0.10
CA PHE A 83 9.01 -7.73 0.10
C PHE A 83 10.09 -8.44 0.92
N SER A 84 9.72 -9.08 2.02
CA SER A 84 10.63 -9.87 2.86
C SER A 84 11.27 -11.03 2.09
N ALA A 85 10.48 -11.76 1.30
CA ALA A 85 11.00 -12.85 0.46
C ALA A 85 11.99 -12.35 -0.62
N GLU A 86 11.72 -11.19 -1.21
CA GLU A 86 12.62 -10.55 -2.17
C GLU A 86 13.95 -10.17 -1.53
N LEU A 87 13.94 -9.62 -0.30
CA LEU A 87 15.17 -9.34 0.46
C LEU A 87 15.98 -10.60 0.76
N VAL A 88 15.32 -11.65 1.22
CA VAL A 88 15.98 -12.93 1.51
C VAL A 88 16.63 -13.49 0.24
N THR A 89 15.95 -13.44 -0.89
CA THR A 89 16.50 -13.89 -2.17
C THR A 89 17.78 -13.10 -2.54
N LEU A 90 17.78 -11.78 -2.39
CA LEU A 90 18.96 -10.95 -2.63
C LEU A 90 20.13 -11.31 -1.70
N LEU A 91 19.84 -11.52 -0.42
CA LEU A 91 20.85 -11.93 0.57
C LEU A 91 21.43 -13.30 0.26
N GLN A 92 20.61 -14.28 -0.14
CA GLN A 92 21.06 -15.61 -0.55
C GLN A 92 21.94 -15.58 -1.82
N GLN A 93 21.73 -14.59 -2.69
CA GLN A 93 22.55 -14.34 -3.88
C GLN A 93 23.84 -13.55 -3.57
N GLY A 94 24.11 -13.23 -2.30
CA GLY A 94 25.25 -12.39 -1.92
C GLY A 94 25.11 -10.90 -2.31
N ARG A 95 23.90 -10.45 -2.61
CA ARG A 95 23.59 -9.09 -3.08
C ARG A 95 23.08 -8.19 -1.96
N ALA A 96 23.82 -8.10 -0.85
CA ALA A 96 23.41 -7.39 0.36
C ALA A 96 23.14 -5.88 0.13
N MET A 97 23.88 -5.23 -0.76
CA MET A 97 23.67 -3.80 -1.06
C MET A 97 22.34 -3.55 -1.78
N TRP A 98 21.93 -4.47 -2.66
CA TRP A 98 20.60 -4.41 -3.27
C TRP A 98 19.49 -4.69 -2.28
N ALA A 99 19.71 -5.60 -1.33
CA ALA A 99 18.76 -5.84 -0.24
C ALA A 99 18.59 -4.60 0.63
N LEU A 100 19.69 -3.93 0.98
CA LEU A 100 19.65 -2.68 1.75
C LEU A 100 18.94 -1.56 0.97
N ALA A 101 19.23 -1.41 -0.32
CA ALA A 101 18.57 -0.43 -1.19
C ALA A 101 17.05 -0.71 -1.29
N ALA A 102 16.66 -1.96 -1.50
CA ALA A 102 15.24 -2.35 -1.55
C ALA A 102 14.53 -2.06 -0.22
N ALA A 103 15.14 -2.40 0.91
CA ALA A 103 14.60 -2.09 2.24
C ALA A 103 14.41 -0.59 2.44
N GLY A 104 15.41 0.22 2.08
CA GLY A 104 15.36 1.68 2.18
C GLY A 104 14.27 2.29 1.31
N VAL A 105 14.16 1.88 0.06
CA VAL A 105 13.16 2.41 -0.89
C VAL A 105 11.74 2.04 -0.46
N HIS A 106 11.51 0.78 -0.06
CA HIS A 106 10.19 0.36 0.42
C HIS A 106 9.78 1.11 1.69
N LEU A 107 10.67 1.21 2.68
CA LEU A 107 10.36 1.85 3.95
C LEU A 107 10.19 3.37 3.79
N ALA A 108 11.22 4.04 3.30
CA ALA A 108 11.20 5.49 3.15
C ALA A 108 10.15 5.94 2.13
N GLY A 109 10.04 5.23 1.01
CA GLY A 109 9.05 5.52 -0.03
C GLY A 109 7.62 5.38 0.47
N SER A 110 7.30 4.31 1.19
CA SER A 110 5.95 4.09 1.73
C SER A 110 5.58 5.14 2.77
N ILE A 111 6.50 5.50 3.67
CA ILE A 111 6.28 6.57 4.66
C ILE A 111 6.06 7.91 3.96
N ALA A 112 6.91 8.26 2.98
CA ALA A 112 6.77 9.48 2.21
C ALA A 112 5.42 9.56 1.48
N MET A 113 4.98 8.44 0.89
CA MET A 113 3.69 8.36 0.20
C MET A 113 2.51 8.51 1.17
N THR A 114 2.61 8.00 2.39
CA THR A 114 1.59 8.20 3.42
C THR A 114 1.47 9.68 3.81
N PHE A 115 2.60 10.36 4.02
CA PHE A 115 2.60 11.81 4.23
C PHE A 115 2.03 12.57 3.03
N ALA A 116 2.38 12.17 1.82
CA ALA A 116 1.86 12.78 0.60
C ALA A 116 0.33 12.64 0.49
N GLY A 117 -0.22 11.48 0.85
CA GLY A 117 -1.67 11.25 0.89
C GLY A 117 -2.38 12.16 1.89
N ILE A 118 -1.84 12.30 3.09
CA ILE A 118 -2.35 13.23 4.12
C ILE A 118 -2.28 14.67 3.61
N ALA A 119 -1.15 15.07 3.05
CA ALA A 119 -0.95 16.42 2.50
C ALA A 119 -1.92 16.75 1.37
N THR A 120 -2.22 15.78 0.50
CA THR A 120 -3.20 15.94 -0.59
C THR A 120 -4.57 16.33 -0.05
N VAL A 121 -5.05 15.66 1.00
CA VAL A 121 -6.35 15.98 1.61
C VAL A 121 -6.33 17.35 2.27
N PHE A 122 -5.25 17.68 2.97
CA PHE A 122 -5.10 18.99 3.61
C PHE A 122 -5.12 20.13 2.58
N LEU A 123 -4.36 19.99 1.49
CA LEU A 123 -4.33 20.99 0.41
C LEU A 123 -5.68 21.12 -0.30
N ALA A 124 -6.34 20.00 -0.59
CA ALA A 124 -7.65 20.01 -1.22
C ALA A 124 -8.69 20.76 -0.37
N ARG A 125 -8.69 20.53 0.94
CA ARG A 125 -9.58 21.25 1.87
C ARG A 125 -9.29 22.74 1.92
N LYS A 126 -8.00 23.12 1.92
CA LYS A 126 -7.58 24.53 1.94
C LYS A 126 -8.00 25.27 0.66
N LEU A 127 -7.97 24.58 -0.49
CA LEU A 127 -8.38 25.19 -1.76
C LEU A 127 -9.90 25.27 -1.92
N ALA A 128 -10.66 24.48 -1.18
CA ALA A 128 -12.12 24.45 -1.19
C ALA A 128 -12.77 25.39 -0.17
N SER A 129 -11.98 25.96 0.75
CA SER A 129 -12.42 26.94 1.76
C SER A 129 -12.20 28.36 1.27
#